data_2b8bbc2c9538a7d7953b13f28ebe0da6
#
_entry.id   2b8bbc2c9538a7d7953b13f28ebe0da6
#
_cell.length_a   1.000
_cell.length_b   1.000
_cell.length_c   1.000
_cell.angle_alpha   90.00
_cell.angle_beta   90.00
_cell.angle_gamma   90.00
#
_symmetry.space_group_name_H-M   'P 1'
#
loop_
_entity.id
_entity.type
_entity.pdbx_description
1 polymer ?
#
loop_
_entity_poly.entity_id
_entity_poly.type
_entity_poly.pdbx_seq_one_letter_code
_entity_poly.pdbx_strand_id
1 'polypeptide(L)'
;EEVKARAAAMGEEMEKLEALETELEAKIKERMMVIPQMIDPSVPIGKDDSENVELEKFGEPLVPDFEIPYHTDIMKTFDGIDLDAAGKVAGNGFYYLMGDIARLHSSVISYARDFMINRGFTYCVPPFMIRSNVVTGVMSFAEMDAMMYKIEGEDLYLIGTSEHSMIGKFIDQIIPEEELPKTLTSYS
;
A
#
# COMPACT_ATOMS: atom_id res chain seq x y z
N GLU A 1 -49.03 -7.68 34.43
CA GLU A 1 -49.05 -8.18 33.00
C GLU A 1 -48.76 -7.06 32.01
N GLU A 2 -49.37 -5.88 32.17
CA GLU A 2 -49.17 -4.74 31.27
C GLU A 2 -47.69 -4.26 31.23
N VAL A 3 -47.03 -4.18 32.37
CA VAL A 3 -45.58 -3.84 32.44
C VAL A 3 -44.70 -4.86 31.76
N LYS A 4 -45.00 -6.14 31.87
CA LYS A 4 -44.26 -7.19 31.18
C LYS A 4 -44.43 -7.14 29.68
N ALA A 5 -45.68 -6.91 29.21
CA ALA A 5 -45.96 -6.76 27.79
C ALA A 5 -45.25 -5.51 27.21
N ARG A 6 -45.24 -4.41 27.93
CA ARG A 6 -44.52 -3.19 27.52
C ARG A 6 -43.02 -3.40 27.49
N ALA A 7 -42.44 -4.08 28.47
CA ALA A 7 -41.01 -4.42 28.47
C ALA A 7 -40.63 -5.32 27.29
N ALA A 8 -41.45 -6.32 26.96
CA ALA A 8 -41.23 -7.17 25.82
C ALA A 8 -41.29 -6.39 24.49
N ALA A 9 -42.28 -5.52 24.32
CA ALA A 9 -42.38 -4.69 23.13
C ALA A 9 -41.20 -3.71 22.98
N MET A 10 -40.71 -3.16 24.08
CA MET A 10 -39.52 -2.33 24.07
C MET A 10 -38.26 -3.12 23.72
N GLY A 11 -38.15 -4.39 24.16
CA GLY A 11 -37.05 -5.28 23.77
C GLY A 11 -37.04 -5.55 22.27
N GLU A 12 -38.20 -5.89 21.70
CA GLU A 12 -38.32 -6.10 20.25
C GLU A 12 -38.00 -4.85 19.42
N GLU A 13 -38.38 -3.67 19.92
CA GLU A 13 -38.07 -2.39 19.28
C GLU A 13 -36.58 -2.07 19.35
N MET A 14 -35.93 -2.33 20.48
CA MET A 14 -34.46 -2.20 20.64
C MET A 14 -33.71 -3.09 19.67
N GLU A 15 -34.06 -4.36 19.57
CA GLU A 15 -33.41 -5.29 18.62
C GLU A 15 -33.54 -4.81 17.17
N LYS A 16 -34.70 -4.27 16.79
CA LYS A 16 -34.89 -3.70 15.43
C LYS A 16 -34.02 -2.46 15.20
N LEU A 17 -33.93 -1.59 16.20
CA LEU A 17 -33.12 -0.37 16.10
C LEU A 17 -31.63 -0.69 16.05
N GLU A 18 -31.16 -1.62 16.86
CA GLU A 18 -29.75 -2.09 16.85
C GLU A 18 -29.40 -2.76 15.51
N ALA A 19 -30.30 -3.56 14.95
CA ALA A 19 -30.10 -4.16 13.63
C ALA A 19 -30.04 -3.06 12.52
N LEU A 20 -30.92 -2.06 12.59
CA LEU A 20 -30.92 -0.94 11.65
C LEU A 20 -29.67 -0.08 11.80
N GLU A 21 -29.21 0.20 13.02
CA GLU A 21 -27.97 0.91 13.30
C GLU A 21 -26.77 0.20 12.65
N THR A 22 -26.63 -1.09 12.89
CA THR A 22 -25.57 -1.92 12.29
C THR A 22 -25.60 -1.87 10.76
N GLU A 23 -26.80 -1.97 10.16
CA GLU A 23 -26.96 -1.86 8.71
C GLU A 23 -26.55 -0.48 8.17
N LEU A 24 -26.96 0.58 8.87
CA LEU A 24 -26.64 1.96 8.47
C LEU A 24 -25.15 2.26 8.62
N GLU A 25 -24.50 1.81 9.69
CA GLU A 25 -23.07 1.96 9.89
C GLU A 25 -22.28 1.28 8.78
N ALA A 26 -22.65 0.05 8.40
CA ALA A 26 -22.02 -0.65 7.28
C ALA A 26 -22.17 0.12 5.96
N LYS A 27 -23.36 0.64 5.67
CA LYS A 27 -23.63 1.46 4.47
C LYS A 27 -22.85 2.79 4.47
N ILE A 28 -22.76 3.43 5.63
CA ILE A 28 -21.97 4.67 5.77
C ILE A 28 -20.51 4.39 5.49
N LYS A 29 -19.94 3.33 6.10
CA LYS A 29 -18.57 2.93 5.87
C LYS A 29 -18.28 2.66 4.40
N GLU A 30 -19.13 1.86 3.73
CA GLU A 30 -18.99 1.56 2.30
C GLU A 30 -18.98 2.84 1.44
N ARG A 31 -19.87 3.78 1.73
CA ARG A 31 -19.93 5.04 0.99
C ARG A 31 -18.75 5.96 1.29
N MET A 32 -18.32 6.03 2.54
CA MET A 32 -17.16 6.84 2.94
C MET A 32 -15.86 6.36 2.29
N MET A 33 -15.72 5.06 2.07
CA MET A 33 -14.53 4.47 1.45
C MET A 33 -14.34 4.84 -0.03
N VAL A 34 -15.40 5.29 -0.72
CA VAL A 34 -15.33 5.68 -2.14
C VAL A 34 -15.36 7.20 -2.35
N ILE A 35 -15.45 7.99 -1.27
CA ILE A 35 -15.40 9.45 -1.37
C ILE A 35 -13.94 9.87 -1.59
N PRO A 36 -13.64 10.59 -2.68
CA PRO A 36 -12.29 11.09 -2.92
C PRO A 36 -11.82 12.05 -1.83
N GLN A 37 -10.51 12.07 -1.57
CA GLN A 37 -9.91 13.07 -0.68
C GLN A 37 -10.01 14.46 -1.29
N MET A 38 -10.05 15.48 -0.42
CA MET A 38 -9.94 16.87 -0.85
C MET A 38 -8.53 17.11 -1.39
N ILE A 39 -8.45 17.60 -2.63
CA ILE A 39 -7.18 17.99 -3.25
C ILE A 39 -6.84 19.44 -2.90
N ASP A 40 -5.56 19.75 -2.84
CA ASP A 40 -5.10 21.13 -2.63
C ASP A 40 -5.53 22.01 -3.83
N PRO A 41 -5.99 23.26 -3.63
CA PRO A 41 -6.39 24.16 -4.71
C PRO A 41 -5.31 24.46 -5.75
N SER A 42 -4.04 24.25 -5.41
CA SER A 42 -2.91 24.43 -6.36
C SER A 42 -2.76 23.28 -7.35
N VAL A 43 -3.41 22.12 -7.08
CA VAL A 43 -3.34 20.96 -7.97
C VAL A 43 -4.23 21.20 -9.19
N PRO A 44 -3.69 21.14 -10.42
CA PRO A 44 -4.49 21.24 -11.64
C PRO A 44 -5.53 20.14 -11.72
N ILE A 45 -6.74 20.49 -12.16
CA ILE A 45 -7.79 19.50 -12.43
C ILE A 45 -7.55 18.97 -13.84
N GLY A 46 -7.36 17.64 -13.93
CA GLY A 46 -7.16 16.92 -15.19
C GLY A 46 -7.98 15.64 -15.23
N LYS A 47 -8.15 15.11 -16.43
CA LYS A 47 -8.88 13.86 -16.65
C LYS A 47 -8.07 12.65 -16.20
N ASP A 48 -6.78 12.65 -16.51
CA ASP A 48 -5.82 11.60 -16.21
C ASP A 48 -4.39 12.18 -16.20
N ASP A 49 -3.39 11.33 -16.05
CA ASP A 49 -1.96 11.70 -15.98
C ASP A 49 -1.42 12.36 -17.25
N SER A 50 -2.09 12.22 -18.40
CA SER A 50 -1.72 12.91 -19.64
C SER A 50 -1.89 14.43 -19.56
N GLU A 51 -2.70 14.91 -18.61
CA GLU A 51 -2.97 16.32 -18.35
C GLU A 51 -2.13 16.88 -17.18
N ASN A 52 -1.15 16.11 -16.68
CA ASN A 52 -0.24 16.58 -15.64
C ASN A 52 0.56 17.81 -16.13
N VAL A 53 0.65 18.81 -15.27
CA VAL A 53 1.39 20.05 -15.56
C VAL A 53 2.81 19.93 -14.98
N GLU A 54 3.81 20.06 -15.87
CA GLU A 54 5.20 20.10 -15.42
C GLU A 54 5.47 21.42 -14.68
N LEU A 55 5.86 21.33 -13.41
CA LEU A 55 6.12 22.51 -12.57
C LEU A 55 7.58 22.97 -12.64
N GLU A 56 8.53 22.05 -12.73
CA GLU A 56 9.95 22.37 -12.68
C GLU A 56 10.77 21.34 -13.45
N LYS A 57 11.81 21.79 -14.13
CA LYS A 57 12.87 20.98 -14.70
C LYS A 57 14.17 21.24 -13.98
N PHE A 58 14.86 20.20 -13.59
CA PHE A 58 16.15 20.30 -12.95
C PHE A 58 17.24 19.63 -13.80
N GLY A 59 18.20 20.44 -14.24
CA GLY A 59 19.31 20.01 -15.10
C GLY A 59 18.91 19.76 -16.55
N GLU A 60 19.90 19.43 -17.37
CA GLU A 60 19.70 19.07 -18.76
C GLU A 60 19.87 17.54 -18.93
N PRO A 61 19.02 16.87 -19.70
CA PRO A 61 19.14 15.44 -19.93
C PRO A 61 20.41 15.13 -20.76
N LEU A 62 21.23 14.22 -20.26
CA LEU A 62 22.32 13.66 -21.05
C LEU A 62 21.75 12.64 -22.03
N VAL A 63 21.63 13.02 -23.30
CA VAL A 63 21.18 12.12 -24.36
C VAL A 63 22.42 11.59 -25.08
N PRO A 64 22.78 10.31 -24.93
CA PRO A 64 23.92 9.73 -25.63
C PRO A 64 23.63 9.61 -27.13
N ASP A 65 24.69 9.55 -27.93
CA ASP A 65 24.64 9.39 -29.38
C ASP A 65 24.54 7.91 -29.83
N PHE A 66 24.28 7.02 -28.87
CA PHE A 66 24.09 5.59 -29.10
C PHE A 66 22.75 5.11 -28.53
N GLU A 67 22.25 4.01 -29.05
CA GLU A 67 21.04 3.37 -28.54
C GLU A 67 21.31 2.79 -27.14
N ILE A 68 20.52 3.23 -26.14
CA ILE A 68 20.64 2.74 -24.76
C ILE A 68 19.96 1.36 -24.68
N PRO A 69 20.71 0.29 -24.38
CA PRO A 69 20.10 -1.03 -24.22
C PRO A 69 19.10 -1.05 -23.05
N TYR A 70 18.08 -1.89 -23.17
CA TYR A 70 17.13 -2.07 -22.07
C TYR A 70 17.82 -2.70 -20.85
N HIS A 71 17.40 -2.32 -19.65
CA HIS A 71 18.07 -2.75 -18.42
C HIS A 71 18.18 -4.26 -18.26
N THR A 72 17.15 -5.03 -18.67
CA THR A 72 17.20 -6.50 -18.62
C THR A 72 18.22 -7.09 -19.61
N ASP A 73 18.44 -6.43 -20.74
CA ASP A 73 19.44 -6.89 -21.71
C ASP A 73 20.85 -6.64 -21.20
N ILE A 74 21.07 -5.50 -20.52
CA ILE A 74 22.32 -5.24 -19.79
C ILE A 74 22.54 -6.31 -18.73
N MET A 75 21.52 -6.61 -17.91
CA MET A 75 21.64 -7.64 -16.86
C MET A 75 21.95 -9.03 -17.43
N LYS A 76 21.42 -9.39 -18.59
CA LYS A 76 21.74 -10.64 -19.29
C LYS A 76 23.20 -10.73 -19.71
N THR A 77 23.83 -9.62 -20.12
CA THR A 77 25.25 -9.61 -20.48
C THR A 77 26.20 -9.96 -19.31
N PHE A 78 25.68 -9.86 -18.08
CA PHE A 78 26.38 -10.22 -16.85
C PHE A 78 25.88 -11.54 -16.25
N ASP A 79 25.09 -12.34 -16.97
CA ASP A 79 24.39 -13.52 -16.44
C ASP A 79 23.63 -13.23 -15.14
N GLY A 80 23.17 -12.00 -15.00
CA GLY A 80 22.63 -11.43 -13.74
C GLY A 80 21.12 -11.51 -13.58
N ILE A 81 20.37 -11.99 -14.58
CA ILE A 81 18.93 -12.11 -14.53
C ILE A 81 18.45 -13.37 -15.27
N ASP A 82 17.48 -14.09 -14.68
CA ASP A 82 16.80 -15.21 -15.32
C ASP A 82 15.27 -15.04 -15.21
N LEU A 83 14.66 -14.59 -16.30
CA LEU A 83 13.23 -14.41 -16.41
C LEU A 83 12.50 -15.70 -16.79
N ASP A 84 13.17 -16.59 -17.54
CA ASP A 84 12.59 -17.84 -18.01
C ASP A 84 12.39 -18.83 -16.86
N ALA A 85 13.38 -18.96 -16.00
CA ALA A 85 13.27 -19.77 -14.80
C ALA A 85 12.22 -19.19 -13.82
N ALA A 86 12.18 -17.87 -13.63
CA ALA A 86 11.19 -17.22 -12.81
C ALA A 86 9.77 -17.42 -13.34
N GLY A 87 9.57 -17.31 -14.65
CA GLY A 87 8.30 -17.59 -15.30
C GLY A 87 7.79 -19.02 -15.07
N LYS A 88 8.68 -20.01 -15.05
CA LYS A 88 8.33 -21.42 -14.76
C LYS A 88 7.96 -21.65 -13.29
N VAL A 89 8.59 -20.90 -12.38
CA VAL A 89 8.43 -21.10 -10.92
C VAL A 89 7.25 -20.32 -10.36
N ALA A 90 7.09 -19.06 -10.78
CA ALA A 90 6.15 -18.13 -10.16
C ALA A 90 5.21 -17.43 -11.16
N GLY A 91 5.46 -17.56 -12.45
CA GLY A 91 4.70 -16.90 -13.51
C GLY A 91 5.36 -15.60 -14.01
N ASN A 92 4.69 -14.94 -14.95
CA ASN A 92 5.17 -13.70 -15.54
C ASN A 92 5.20 -12.56 -14.51
N GLY A 93 6.20 -11.70 -14.62
CA GLY A 93 6.39 -10.55 -13.70
C GLY A 93 7.36 -10.84 -12.55
N PHE A 94 7.78 -12.09 -12.37
CA PHE A 94 8.84 -12.46 -11.42
C PHE A 94 10.21 -12.54 -12.09
N TYR A 95 11.27 -12.48 -11.31
CA TYR A 95 12.64 -12.51 -11.77
C TYR A 95 13.58 -13.19 -10.76
N TYR A 96 14.65 -13.79 -11.25
CA TYR A 96 15.82 -14.09 -10.44
C TYR A 96 16.91 -13.08 -10.76
N LEU A 97 17.47 -12.43 -9.74
CA LEU A 97 18.73 -11.70 -9.86
C LEU A 97 19.85 -12.60 -9.36
N MET A 98 20.99 -12.57 -10.05
CA MET A 98 22.11 -13.48 -9.77
C MET A 98 23.46 -12.74 -9.78
N GLY A 99 24.45 -13.35 -9.17
CA GLY A 99 25.82 -12.88 -9.20
C GLY A 99 26.01 -11.44 -8.76
N ASP A 100 26.77 -10.68 -9.52
CA ASP A 100 27.09 -9.29 -9.20
C ASP A 100 25.89 -8.35 -9.36
N ILE A 101 24.90 -8.66 -10.22
CA ILE A 101 23.65 -7.90 -10.31
C ILE A 101 22.84 -8.02 -9.01
N ALA A 102 22.75 -9.22 -8.43
CA ALA A 102 22.08 -9.41 -7.13
C ALA A 102 22.82 -8.67 -6.00
N ARG A 103 24.16 -8.68 -6.02
CA ARG A 103 24.98 -7.93 -5.06
C ARG A 103 24.77 -6.41 -5.20
N LEU A 104 24.75 -5.90 -6.44
CA LEU A 104 24.50 -4.49 -6.72
C LEU A 104 23.13 -4.08 -6.21
N HIS A 105 22.08 -4.87 -6.50
CA HIS A 105 20.72 -4.64 -5.99
C HIS A 105 20.71 -4.53 -4.45
N SER A 106 21.30 -5.52 -3.76
CA SER A 106 21.38 -5.50 -2.30
C SER A 106 22.19 -4.31 -1.76
N SER A 107 23.23 -3.88 -2.47
CA SER A 107 24.04 -2.73 -2.09
C SER A 107 23.26 -1.41 -2.22
N VAL A 108 22.46 -1.25 -3.27
CA VAL A 108 21.58 -0.07 -3.45
C VAL A 108 20.54 0.00 -2.32
N ILE A 109 19.92 -1.12 -1.98
CA ILE A 109 18.96 -1.19 -0.86
C ILE A 109 19.64 -0.83 0.47
N SER A 110 20.83 -1.38 0.72
CA SER A 110 21.59 -1.07 1.93
C SER A 110 21.98 0.40 2.00
N TYR A 111 22.40 0.99 0.88
CA TYR A 111 22.72 2.40 0.80
C TYR A 111 21.48 3.27 1.10
N ALA A 112 20.33 2.97 0.48
CA ALA A 112 19.10 3.71 0.70
C ALA A 112 18.63 3.63 2.17
N ARG A 113 18.70 2.44 2.77
CA ARG A 113 18.40 2.23 4.20
C ARG A 113 19.26 3.11 5.08
N ASP A 114 20.59 3.04 4.92
CA ASP A 114 21.54 3.75 5.76
C ASP A 114 21.43 5.28 5.55
N PHE A 115 21.15 5.70 4.31
CA PHE A 115 20.89 7.09 3.98
C PHE A 115 19.66 7.64 4.73
N MET A 116 18.57 6.87 4.79
CA MET A 116 17.36 7.28 5.53
C MET A 116 17.57 7.28 7.04
N ILE A 117 18.26 6.26 7.59
CA ILE A 117 18.62 6.22 9.01
C ILE A 117 19.45 7.44 9.41
N ASN A 118 20.45 7.81 8.59
CA ASN A 118 21.31 8.97 8.84
C ASN A 118 20.55 10.32 8.77
N ARG A 119 19.34 10.33 8.19
CA ARG A 119 18.41 11.46 8.19
C ARG A 119 17.38 11.44 9.32
N GLY A 120 17.54 10.53 10.28
CA GLY A 120 16.68 10.45 11.47
C GLY A 120 15.42 9.60 11.28
N PHE A 121 15.30 8.85 10.18
CA PHE A 121 14.21 7.91 10.02
C PHE A 121 14.45 6.64 10.85
N THR A 122 13.42 6.13 11.47
CA THR A 122 13.46 4.83 12.14
C THR A 122 13.25 3.73 11.10
N TYR A 123 14.25 2.86 10.93
CA TYR A 123 14.13 1.70 10.05
C TYR A 123 13.28 0.61 10.69
N CYS A 124 12.29 0.12 9.95
CA CYS A 124 11.38 -0.94 10.36
C CYS A 124 11.43 -2.10 9.37
N VAL A 125 11.32 -3.31 9.89
CA VAL A 125 11.02 -4.50 9.10
C VAL A 125 9.58 -4.89 9.41
N PRO A 126 8.64 -4.63 8.49
CA PRO A 126 7.22 -4.85 8.72
C PRO A 126 6.79 -6.29 8.42
N PRO A 127 5.63 -6.75 8.89
CA PRO A 127 5.02 -7.96 8.38
C PRO A 127 4.68 -7.80 6.89
N PHE A 128 4.94 -8.84 6.09
CA PHE A 128 4.66 -8.86 4.65
C PHE A 128 3.24 -9.35 4.31
N MET A 129 2.47 -9.72 5.33
CA MET A 129 1.05 -10.06 5.22
C MET A 129 0.27 -9.24 6.22
N ILE A 130 -0.87 -8.70 5.78
CA ILE A 130 -1.75 -7.84 6.57
C ILE A 130 -3.20 -8.28 6.43
N ARG A 131 -4.03 -7.89 7.39
CA ARG A 131 -5.47 -8.21 7.41
C ARG A 131 -6.27 -7.25 6.52
N SER A 132 -7.45 -7.67 6.12
CA SER A 132 -8.37 -6.90 5.27
C SER A 132 -8.69 -5.50 5.81
N ASN A 133 -8.85 -5.36 7.13
CA ASN A 133 -9.12 -4.06 7.75
C ASN A 133 -7.95 -3.06 7.65
N VAL A 134 -6.71 -3.56 7.59
CA VAL A 134 -5.53 -2.74 7.32
C VAL A 134 -5.48 -2.35 5.85
N VAL A 135 -5.73 -3.32 4.95
CA VAL A 135 -5.75 -3.06 3.50
C VAL A 135 -6.76 -1.97 3.15
N THR A 136 -7.99 -2.09 3.64
CA THR A 136 -9.05 -1.11 3.36
C THR A 136 -8.84 0.26 4.00
N GLY A 137 -7.88 0.39 4.90
CA GLY A 137 -7.42 1.67 5.43
C GLY A 137 -6.44 2.42 4.53
N VAL A 138 -5.85 1.76 3.52
CA VAL A 138 -4.82 2.34 2.64
C VAL A 138 -5.17 2.28 1.15
N MET A 139 -6.15 1.46 0.76
CA MET A 139 -6.63 1.37 -0.63
C MET A 139 -8.10 0.98 -0.68
N SER A 140 -8.73 1.21 -1.83
CA SER A 140 -10.11 0.79 -2.05
C SER A 140 -10.24 -0.73 -2.13
N PHE A 141 -11.44 -1.24 -1.83
CA PHE A 141 -11.71 -2.68 -1.90
C PHE A 141 -11.53 -3.25 -3.32
N ALA A 142 -11.86 -2.47 -4.35
CA ALA A 142 -11.69 -2.87 -5.74
C ALA A 142 -10.22 -2.98 -6.15
N GLU A 143 -9.37 -2.07 -5.68
CA GLU A 143 -7.93 -2.12 -5.90
C GLU A 143 -7.30 -3.30 -5.14
N MET A 144 -7.75 -3.56 -3.91
CA MET A 144 -7.30 -4.70 -3.13
C MET A 144 -7.51 -6.02 -3.88
N ASP A 145 -8.73 -6.24 -4.40
CA ASP A 145 -9.09 -7.49 -5.08
C ASP A 145 -8.33 -7.66 -6.41
N ALA A 146 -8.06 -6.54 -7.10
CA ALA A 146 -7.36 -6.56 -8.38
C ALA A 146 -5.82 -6.67 -8.28
N MET A 147 -5.23 -6.17 -7.18
CA MET A 147 -3.77 -5.95 -7.10
C MET A 147 -3.06 -6.77 -6.03
N MET A 148 -3.78 -7.35 -5.07
CA MET A 148 -3.17 -8.07 -3.95
C MET A 148 -3.41 -9.56 -4.00
N TYR A 149 -2.39 -10.33 -3.66
CA TYR A 149 -2.53 -11.78 -3.43
C TYR A 149 -3.18 -12.03 -2.07
N LYS A 150 -4.27 -12.79 -2.07
CA LYS A 150 -4.94 -13.26 -0.86
C LYS A 150 -4.51 -14.68 -0.52
N ILE A 151 -4.32 -14.96 0.77
CA ILE A 151 -4.09 -16.32 1.26
C ILE A 151 -5.45 -17.01 1.39
N GLU A 152 -5.61 -18.14 0.72
CA GLU A 152 -6.84 -18.92 0.74
C GLU A 152 -7.12 -19.47 2.16
N GLY A 153 -8.36 -19.29 2.63
CA GLY A 153 -8.79 -19.74 3.96
C GLY A 153 -8.39 -18.81 5.12
N GLU A 154 -7.65 -17.74 4.86
CA GLU A 154 -7.17 -16.79 5.87
C GLU A 154 -7.60 -15.37 5.55
N ASP A 155 -7.74 -14.51 6.58
CA ASP A 155 -7.86 -13.07 6.41
C ASP A 155 -6.47 -12.44 6.35
N LEU A 156 -5.68 -12.83 5.33
CA LEU A 156 -4.33 -12.35 5.10
C LEU A 156 -4.10 -12.05 3.61
N TYR A 157 -3.43 -10.94 3.36
CA TYR A 157 -3.07 -10.44 2.05
C TYR A 157 -1.58 -10.12 2.02
N LEU A 158 -0.88 -10.50 0.94
CA LEU A 158 0.48 -10.03 0.72
C LEU A 158 0.47 -8.52 0.47
N ILE A 159 1.37 -7.80 1.11
CA ILE A 159 1.49 -6.34 0.91
C ILE A 159 1.98 -6.02 -0.50
N GLY A 160 1.42 -4.97 -1.12
CA GLY A 160 1.95 -4.41 -2.37
C GLY A 160 3.16 -3.50 -2.13
N THR A 161 3.22 -2.91 -0.94
CA THR A 161 4.32 -2.05 -0.48
C THR A 161 4.39 -2.08 1.05
N SER A 162 5.57 -1.86 1.62
CA SER A 162 5.76 -1.78 3.07
C SER A 162 4.94 -0.65 3.72
N GLU A 163 4.57 0.37 2.98
CA GLU A 163 3.71 1.47 3.43
C GLU A 163 2.42 0.97 4.07
N HIS A 164 1.77 -0.03 3.48
CA HIS A 164 0.53 -0.61 4.01
C HIS A 164 0.69 -1.13 5.44
N SER A 165 1.75 -1.90 5.70
CA SER A 165 2.05 -2.40 7.04
C SER A 165 2.48 -1.30 8.00
N MET A 166 3.20 -0.30 7.50
CA MET A 166 3.68 0.82 8.31
C MET A 166 2.54 1.70 8.78
N ILE A 167 1.55 1.99 7.93
CA ILE A 167 0.32 2.70 8.30
C ILE A 167 -0.52 1.83 9.24
N GLY A 168 -0.65 0.54 8.94
CA GLY A 168 -1.37 -0.42 9.78
C GLY A 168 -0.84 -0.54 11.21
N LYS A 169 0.43 -0.20 11.44
CA LYS A 169 1.03 -0.13 12.79
C LYS A 169 0.29 0.85 13.71
N PHE A 170 -0.37 1.85 13.17
CA PHE A 170 -1.04 2.92 13.91
C PHE A 170 -2.57 2.80 13.91
N ILE A 171 -3.11 1.67 13.43
CA ILE A 171 -4.56 1.44 13.41
C ILE A 171 -5.11 1.48 14.85
N ASP A 172 -6.27 2.10 15.03
CA ASP A 172 -6.98 2.25 16.31
C ASP A 172 -6.14 2.92 17.43
N GLN A 173 -5.17 3.77 17.05
CA GLN A 173 -4.34 4.51 18.00
C GLN A 173 -4.54 6.01 17.87
N ILE A 174 -4.53 6.69 19.00
CA ILE A 174 -4.39 8.15 19.09
C ILE A 174 -2.93 8.42 19.46
N ILE A 175 -2.19 9.03 18.55
CA ILE A 175 -0.77 9.34 18.73
C ILE A 175 -0.67 10.69 19.47
N PRO A 176 0.02 10.76 20.61
CA PRO A 176 0.27 12.03 21.30
C PRO A 176 1.01 13.03 20.41
N GLU A 177 0.67 14.32 20.52
CA GLU A 177 1.27 15.39 19.71
C GLU A 177 2.79 15.46 19.88
N GLU A 178 3.28 15.23 21.09
CA GLU A 178 4.71 15.23 21.42
C GLU A 178 5.52 14.11 20.74
N GLU A 179 4.83 13.08 20.22
CA GLU A 179 5.46 11.99 19.46
C GLU A 179 5.52 12.24 17.95
N LEU A 180 5.00 13.38 17.50
CA LEU A 180 4.97 13.76 16.09
C LEU A 180 6.07 14.78 15.75
N PRO A 181 6.64 14.75 14.55
CA PRO A 181 6.37 13.77 13.46
C PRO A 181 7.05 12.42 13.70
N LYS A 182 6.38 11.32 13.34
CA LYS A 182 6.98 9.98 13.27
C LYS A 182 7.48 9.71 11.86
N THR A 183 8.78 9.61 11.71
CA THR A 183 9.43 9.31 10.42
C THR A 183 9.92 7.88 10.40
N LEU A 184 9.34 7.07 9.52
CA LEU A 184 9.64 5.66 9.39
C LEU A 184 10.12 5.35 7.97
N THR A 185 10.99 4.36 7.84
CA THR A 185 11.45 3.83 6.54
C THR A 185 11.48 2.31 6.58
N SER A 186 11.19 1.70 5.44
CA SER A 186 11.14 0.25 5.30
C SER A 186 11.50 -0.15 3.87
N TYR A 187 11.75 -1.44 3.68
CA TYR A 187 11.88 -2.10 2.39
C TYR A 187 11.08 -3.40 2.39
N SER A 188 10.39 -3.67 1.27
CA SER A 188 9.64 -4.90 1.04
C SER A 188 9.78 -5.36 -0.41
#